data_ed841afd9b4d130b71fbe095611af1ab
#
_entry.id   ed841afd9b4d130b71fbe095611af1ab
#
_cell.length_a   1.000
_cell.length_b   1.000
_cell.length_c   1.000
_cell.angle_alpha   90.00
_cell.angle_beta   90.00
_cell.angle_gamma   90.00
#
_symmetry.space_group_name_H-M   'P 1'
#
loop_
_entity.id
_entity.type
_entity.pdbx_description
1 polymer ?
#
loop_
_entity_poly.entity_id
_entity_poly.type
_entity_poly.pdbx_seq_one_letter_code
_entity_poly.pdbx_strand_id
1 'polypeptide(L)'
;MNIAIIGSGNVGGALAQQWVKAGHTVLIGAQFPLSTKNVALAQIIGEDRFASVANAAKQCDVILIATPPTAIFDIIEQMGDLSGKVIIDATNSIMKSPEPYKTVYHCLADKTTAAVVKCFNTTGFENMLNPVYNGTAIDMFMAGDSEKAKAVAGQLAADCGFGSCIDFGQSDKVELLEKLALSWINLAIMQGYGRDIAFKVIRR
;
A
#
# COMPACT_ATOMS: atom_id res chain seq x y z
N MET A 1 -0.34 -12.45 9.67
CA MET A 1 0.77 -12.39 8.71
C MET A 1 1.91 -11.57 9.29
N ASN A 2 3.15 -11.77 8.80
CA ASN A 2 4.30 -10.91 9.10
C ASN A 2 4.43 -9.91 7.96
N ILE A 3 4.28 -8.62 8.25
CA ILE A 3 4.15 -7.57 7.25
C ILE A 3 5.21 -6.49 7.48
N ALA A 4 6.04 -6.23 6.49
CA ALA A 4 6.91 -5.05 6.46
C ALA A 4 6.18 -3.92 5.72
N ILE A 5 6.15 -2.73 6.29
CA ILE A 5 5.66 -1.52 5.65
C ILE A 5 6.85 -0.60 5.39
N ILE A 6 7.22 -0.43 4.13
CA ILE A 6 8.31 0.45 3.74
C ILE A 6 7.73 1.84 3.49
N GLY A 7 7.96 2.71 4.45
CA GLY A 7 7.41 4.07 4.49
C GLY A 7 6.42 4.30 5.62
N SER A 8 6.75 5.23 6.53
CA SER A 8 5.97 5.60 7.71
C SER A 8 5.07 6.83 7.50
N GLY A 9 4.78 7.17 6.23
CA GLY A 9 3.89 8.29 5.88
C GLY A 9 2.41 7.98 6.17
N ASN A 10 1.52 8.85 5.71
CA ASN A 10 0.08 8.75 5.98
C ASN A 10 -0.50 7.39 5.60
N VAL A 11 -0.23 6.90 4.39
CA VAL A 11 -0.74 5.60 3.91
C VAL A 11 -0.14 4.45 4.70
N GLY A 12 1.20 4.39 4.80
CA GLY A 12 1.86 3.32 5.55
C GLY A 12 1.48 3.32 7.03
N GLY A 13 1.38 4.49 7.65
CA GLY A 13 0.96 4.64 9.04
C GLY A 13 -0.50 4.24 9.29
N ALA A 14 -1.42 4.58 8.38
CA ALA A 14 -2.82 4.19 8.48
C ALA A 14 -2.99 2.66 8.39
N LEU A 15 -2.36 2.04 7.38
CA LEU A 15 -2.41 0.59 7.21
C LEU A 15 -1.72 -0.16 8.34
N ALA A 16 -0.59 0.37 8.87
CA ALA A 16 0.08 -0.20 10.05
C ALA A 16 -0.87 -0.29 11.25
N GLN A 17 -1.59 0.78 11.56
CA GLN A 17 -2.55 0.82 12.66
C GLN A 17 -3.65 -0.23 12.48
N GLN A 18 -4.24 -0.33 11.29
CA GLN A 18 -5.32 -1.28 11.02
C GLN A 18 -4.83 -2.72 11.10
N TRP A 19 -3.69 -3.03 10.51
CA TRP A 19 -3.17 -4.41 10.52
C TRP A 19 -2.65 -4.85 11.89
N VAL A 20 -2.08 -3.95 12.70
CA VAL A 20 -1.77 -4.24 14.10
C VAL A 20 -3.05 -4.51 14.89
N LYS A 21 -4.11 -3.70 14.70
CA LYS A 21 -5.43 -3.91 15.31
C LYS A 21 -6.07 -5.23 14.89
N ALA A 22 -5.87 -5.65 13.64
CA ALA A 22 -6.34 -6.94 13.11
C ALA A 22 -5.49 -8.15 13.57
N GLY A 23 -4.43 -7.93 14.37
CA GLY A 23 -3.61 -9.00 14.95
C GLY A 23 -2.43 -9.45 14.07
N HIS A 24 -2.05 -8.67 13.06
CA HIS A 24 -0.84 -8.95 12.28
C HIS A 24 0.43 -8.49 13.00
N THR A 25 1.54 -9.19 12.73
CA THR A 25 2.88 -8.73 13.11
C THR A 25 3.35 -7.71 12.07
N VAL A 26 3.48 -6.44 12.47
CA VAL A 26 3.85 -5.35 11.55
C VAL A 26 5.21 -4.78 11.95
N LEU A 27 6.12 -4.61 10.98
CA LEU A 27 7.37 -3.86 11.10
C LEU A 27 7.37 -2.70 10.12
N ILE A 28 7.72 -1.52 10.59
CA ILE A 28 7.93 -0.34 9.74
C ILE A 28 9.39 -0.31 9.31
N GLY A 29 9.62 -0.46 8.02
CA GLY A 29 10.93 -0.25 7.40
C GLY A 29 11.12 1.25 7.08
N ALA A 30 12.01 1.91 7.79
CA ALA A 30 12.32 3.32 7.60
C ALA A 30 13.82 3.56 7.46
N GLN A 31 14.21 4.58 6.69
CA GLN A 31 15.62 4.99 6.57
C GLN A 31 16.18 5.45 7.93
N PHE A 32 15.34 6.13 8.71
CA PHE A 32 15.68 6.60 10.07
C PHE A 32 14.58 6.13 11.04
N PRO A 33 14.64 4.89 11.54
CA PRO A 33 13.60 4.30 12.40
C PRO A 33 13.28 5.15 13.63
N LEU A 34 14.31 5.74 14.27
CA LEU A 34 14.20 6.55 15.49
C LEU A 34 13.98 8.04 15.21
N SER A 35 13.59 8.43 14.01
CA SER A 35 13.34 9.84 13.68
C SER A 35 12.12 10.39 14.41
N THR A 36 12.14 11.70 14.71
CA THR A 36 11.01 12.41 15.34
C THR A 36 9.70 12.29 14.53
N LYS A 37 9.79 12.08 13.22
CA LYS A 37 8.62 11.85 12.34
C LYS A 37 7.86 10.56 12.67
N ASN A 38 8.52 9.58 13.28
CA ASN A 38 7.94 8.28 13.61
C ASN A 38 7.32 8.24 15.02
N VAL A 39 7.60 9.23 15.88
CA VAL A 39 7.19 9.22 17.29
C VAL A 39 5.69 9.03 17.46
N ALA A 40 4.88 9.81 16.74
CA ALA A 40 3.42 9.70 16.84
C ALA A 40 2.91 8.33 16.43
N LEU A 41 3.44 7.75 15.37
CA LEU A 41 3.06 6.40 14.92
C LEU A 41 3.56 5.35 15.93
N ALA A 42 4.78 5.48 16.44
CA ALA A 42 5.37 4.58 17.43
C ALA A 42 4.55 4.51 18.74
N GLN A 43 4.01 5.63 19.18
CA GLN A 43 3.09 5.68 20.34
C GLN A 43 1.80 4.89 20.11
N ILE A 44 1.34 4.76 18.86
CA ILE A 44 0.10 4.05 18.52
C ILE A 44 0.34 2.55 18.33
N ILE A 45 1.39 2.16 17.60
CA ILE A 45 1.62 0.77 17.21
C ILE A 45 2.69 0.04 18.03
N GLY A 46 3.49 0.75 18.81
CA GLY A 46 4.65 0.26 19.57
C GLY A 46 5.99 0.69 18.98
N GLU A 47 6.93 1.09 19.84
CA GLU A 47 8.26 1.57 19.43
C GLU A 47 9.15 0.45 18.89
N ASP A 48 8.96 -0.77 19.34
CA ASP A 48 9.66 -1.99 18.95
C ASP A 48 9.37 -2.44 17.51
N ARG A 49 8.40 -1.80 16.84
CA ARG A 49 7.98 -2.14 15.47
C ARG A 49 8.72 -1.37 14.38
N PHE A 50 9.78 -0.65 14.72
CA PHE A 50 10.57 0.12 13.75
C PHE A 50 11.94 -0.52 13.49
N ALA A 51 12.27 -0.71 12.21
CA ALA A 51 13.52 -1.30 11.78
C ALA A 51 14.08 -0.59 10.53
N SER A 52 15.30 -0.92 10.14
CA SER A 52 15.80 -0.56 8.82
C SER A 52 15.00 -1.28 7.72
N VAL A 53 14.98 -0.73 6.51
CA VAL A 53 14.33 -1.35 5.34
C VAL A 53 14.78 -2.80 5.15
N ALA A 54 16.10 -3.03 5.21
CA ALA A 54 16.68 -4.38 5.08
C ALA A 54 16.17 -5.36 6.15
N ASN A 55 16.16 -4.94 7.42
CA ASN A 55 15.72 -5.79 8.51
C ASN A 55 14.21 -6.09 8.46
N ALA A 56 13.38 -5.11 8.13
CA ALA A 56 11.96 -5.31 7.97
C ALA A 56 11.66 -6.26 6.80
N ALA A 57 12.27 -6.04 5.64
CA ALA A 57 12.10 -6.89 4.47
C ALA A 57 12.57 -8.34 4.72
N LYS A 58 13.67 -8.52 5.45
CA LYS A 58 14.20 -9.86 5.77
C LYS A 58 13.26 -10.67 6.66
N GLN A 59 12.65 -10.04 7.67
CA GLN A 59 11.84 -10.71 8.69
C GLN A 59 10.39 -10.97 8.28
N CYS A 60 9.90 -10.36 7.19
CA CYS A 60 8.50 -10.41 6.81
C CYS A 60 8.29 -11.10 5.46
N ASP A 61 7.15 -11.76 5.30
CA ASP A 61 6.76 -12.47 4.08
C ASP A 61 5.98 -11.56 3.11
N VAL A 62 5.31 -10.54 3.64
CA VAL A 62 4.55 -9.55 2.90
C VAL A 62 5.20 -8.19 3.09
N ILE A 63 5.39 -7.45 2.00
CA ILE A 63 6.01 -6.12 2.01
C ILE A 63 5.06 -5.14 1.35
N LEU A 64 4.67 -4.08 2.05
CA LEU A 64 3.96 -2.93 1.50
C LEU A 64 4.96 -1.83 1.14
N ILE A 65 4.89 -1.31 -0.08
CA ILE A 65 5.63 -0.11 -0.51
C ILE A 65 4.70 1.10 -0.45
N ALA A 66 4.99 2.03 0.46
CA ALA A 66 4.22 3.26 0.69
C ALA A 66 5.14 4.49 0.75
N THR A 67 6.05 4.60 -0.22
CA THR A 67 7.07 5.65 -0.35
C THR A 67 6.85 6.46 -1.63
N PRO A 68 7.54 7.60 -1.80
CA PRO A 68 7.58 8.26 -3.09
C PRO A 68 8.09 7.34 -4.20
N PRO A 69 7.48 7.33 -5.41
CA PRO A 69 7.84 6.42 -6.50
C PRO A 69 9.32 6.44 -6.89
N THR A 70 9.94 7.61 -6.82
CA THR A 70 11.36 7.79 -7.21
C THR A 70 12.36 7.14 -6.26
N ALA A 71 11.92 6.70 -5.07
CA ALA A 71 12.79 6.02 -4.09
C ALA A 71 12.90 4.51 -4.33
N ILE A 72 12.17 3.96 -5.30
CA ILE A 72 12.00 2.50 -5.39
C ILE A 72 13.30 1.74 -5.69
N PHE A 73 14.20 2.31 -6.48
CA PHE A 73 15.48 1.65 -6.81
C PHE A 73 16.34 1.45 -5.56
N ASP A 74 16.51 2.50 -4.76
CA ASP A 74 17.26 2.43 -3.50
C ASP A 74 16.60 1.46 -2.51
N ILE A 75 15.27 1.39 -2.51
CA ILE A 75 14.50 0.49 -1.66
C ILE A 75 14.70 -0.96 -2.09
N ILE A 76 14.64 -1.27 -3.39
CA ILE A 76 14.89 -2.63 -3.90
C ILE A 76 16.29 -3.11 -3.50
N GLU A 77 17.30 -2.26 -3.67
CA GLU A 77 18.67 -2.58 -3.29
C GLU A 77 18.79 -2.89 -1.79
N GLN A 78 18.14 -2.08 -0.94
CA GLN A 78 18.16 -2.29 0.51
C GLN A 78 17.39 -3.53 0.96
N MET A 79 16.31 -3.90 0.27
CA MET A 79 15.49 -5.05 0.66
C MET A 79 16.20 -6.41 0.45
N GLY A 80 17.15 -6.50 -0.50
CA GLY A 80 17.93 -7.70 -0.79
C GLY A 80 17.08 -8.81 -1.44
N ASP A 81 17.22 -10.05 -0.97
CA ASP A 81 16.50 -11.20 -1.54
C ASP A 81 15.00 -11.17 -1.20
N LEU A 82 14.19 -11.17 -2.26
CA LEU A 82 12.74 -11.11 -2.20
C LEU A 82 12.06 -12.39 -2.69
N SER A 83 12.83 -13.46 -2.85
CA SER A 83 12.33 -14.76 -3.32
C SER A 83 11.23 -15.29 -2.43
N GLY A 84 10.09 -15.67 -3.04
CA GLY A 84 8.92 -16.22 -2.34
C GLY A 84 8.06 -15.21 -1.60
N LYS A 85 8.47 -13.95 -1.50
CA LYS A 85 7.72 -12.88 -0.83
C LYS A 85 6.60 -12.31 -1.71
N VAL A 86 5.67 -11.62 -1.06
CA VAL A 86 4.62 -10.83 -1.70
C VAL A 86 4.93 -9.36 -1.52
N ILE A 87 4.85 -8.57 -2.60
CA ILE A 87 4.97 -7.11 -2.53
C ILE A 87 3.64 -6.47 -2.95
N ILE A 88 3.15 -5.58 -2.10
CA ILE A 88 1.99 -4.74 -2.37
C ILE A 88 2.50 -3.32 -2.67
N ASP A 89 2.24 -2.84 -3.87
CA ASP A 89 2.54 -1.47 -4.27
C ASP A 89 1.35 -0.55 -4.00
N ALA A 90 1.47 0.31 -2.99
CA ALA A 90 0.47 1.32 -2.64
C ALA A 90 0.85 2.74 -3.15
N THR A 91 1.87 2.86 -3.99
CA THR A 91 2.31 4.16 -4.53
C THR A 91 1.38 4.67 -5.63
N ASN A 92 1.58 5.90 -6.05
CA ASN A 92 0.97 6.47 -7.25
C ASN A 92 2.04 7.22 -8.03
N SER A 93 2.31 6.80 -9.27
CA SER A 93 3.30 7.40 -10.17
C SER A 93 2.71 8.53 -11.04
N ILE A 94 1.71 9.26 -10.52
CA ILE A 94 0.92 10.25 -11.26
C ILE A 94 1.76 11.49 -11.62
N MET A 95 2.57 11.99 -10.70
CA MET A 95 3.37 13.20 -10.90
C MET A 95 4.84 12.89 -11.23
N LYS A 96 5.33 11.77 -10.74
CA LYS A 96 6.72 11.30 -10.95
C LYS A 96 6.70 9.78 -11.02
N SER A 97 7.32 9.24 -12.06
CA SER A 97 7.51 7.80 -12.24
C SER A 97 8.96 7.40 -11.94
N PRO A 98 9.22 6.13 -11.64
CA PRO A 98 10.57 5.60 -11.50
C PRO A 98 11.12 5.26 -12.89
N GLU A 99 11.56 6.25 -13.66
CA GLU A 99 12.08 6.03 -15.01
C GLU A 99 13.15 4.94 -15.06
N PRO A 100 13.13 4.07 -16.09
CA PRO A 100 12.28 4.10 -17.30
C PRO A 100 10.88 3.48 -17.13
N TYR A 101 10.49 3.06 -15.93
CA TYR A 101 9.19 2.43 -15.68
C TYR A 101 8.10 3.45 -15.49
N LYS A 102 6.91 3.15 -16.00
CA LYS A 102 5.73 4.02 -15.85
C LYS A 102 5.18 4.02 -14.43
N THR A 103 5.28 2.89 -13.72
CA THR A 103 4.81 2.74 -12.35
C THR A 103 5.81 1.94 -11.50
N VAL A 104 5.71 2.08 -10.18
CA VAL A 104 6.50 1.28 -9.22
C VAL A 104 6.20 -0.22 -9.36
N TYR A 105 4.94 -0.60 -9.63
CA TYR A 105 4.58 -1.98 -9.90
C TYR A 105 5.44 -2.59 -11.01
N HIS A 106 5.54 -1.93 -12.16
CA HIS A 106 6.32 -2.45 -13.29
C HIS A 106 7.82 -2.54 -12.99
N CYS A 107 8.34 -1.58 -12.21
CA CYS A 107 9.72 -1.63 -11.73
C CYS A 107 9.95 -2.85 -10.82
N LEU A 108 9.06 -3.07 -9.85
CA LEU A 108 9.13 -4.21 -8.92
C LEU A 108 9.02 -5.56 -9.65
N ALA A 109 8.08 -5.67 -10.61
CA ALA A 109 7.88 -6.88 -11.39
C ALA A 109 9.08 -7.24 -12.28
N ASP A 110 9.82 -6.24 -12.79
CA ASP A 110 11.03 -6.45 -13.60
C ASP A 110 12.27 -6.70 -12.73
N LYS A 111 12.42 -5.98 -11.63
CA LYS A 111 13.66 -5.96 -10.83
C LYS A 111 13.68 -6.95 -9.68
N THR A 112 12.56 -7.63 -9.38
CA THR A 112 12.50 -8.56 -8.24
C THR A 112 11.90 -9.91 -8.64
N THR A 113 12.12 -10.91 -7.78
CA THR A 113 11.51 -12.24 -7.91
C THR A 113 10.26 -12.41 -7.07
N ALA A 114 9.78 -11.34 -6.43
CA ALA A 114 8.61 -11.36 -5.60
C ALA A 114 7.30 -11.44 -6.42
N ALA A 115 6.25 -11.95 -5.80
CA ALA A 115 4.89 -11.84 -6.33
C ALA A 115 4.34 -10.44 -6.07
N VAL A 116 4.06 -9.66 -7.12
CA VAL A 116 3.69 -8.24 -6.99
C VAL A 116 2.20 -8.02 -7.26
N VAL A 117 1.57 -7.13 -6.49
CA VAL A 117 0.21 -6.61 -6.71
C VAL A 117 0.15 -5.11 -6.45
N LYS A 118 -0.57 -4.37 -7.27
CA LYS A 118 -0.96 -2.99 -7.04
C LYS A 118 -2.23 -2.96 -6.21
N CYS A 119 -2.20 -2.30 -5.03
CA CYS A 119 -3.37 -2.16 -4.15
C CYS A 119 -3.18 -1.00 -3.17
N PHE A 120 -4.26 -0.56 -2.50
CA PHE A 120 -4.27 0.51 -1.48
C PHE A 120 -3.86 1.90 -1.99
N ASN A 121 -4.01 2.15 -3.29
CA ASN A 121 -3.62 3.42 -3.92
C ASN A 121 -4.80 4.30 -4.35
N THR A 122 -6.06 3.79 -4.31
CA THR A 122 -7.21 4.42 -4.98
C THR A 122 -8.05 5.32 -4.09
N THR A 123 -7.66 5.54 -2.85
CA THR A 123 -8.39 6.38 -1.88
C THR A 123 -7.44 7.07 -0.91
N GLY A 124 -7.95 8.03 -0.12
CA GLY A 124 -7.20 8.69 0.94
C GLY A 124 -6.88 7.77 2.13
N PHE A 125 -5.85 8.11 2.89
CA PHE A 125 -5.46 7.33 4.08
C PHE A 125 -6.54 7.39 5.18
N GLU A 126 -7.37 8.41 5.20
CA GLU A 126 -8.52 8.54 6.08
C GLU A 126 -9.48 7.37 5.90
N ASN A 127 -9.71 6.99 4.66
CA ASN A 127 -10.55 5.85 4.29
C ASN A 127 -9.91 4.50 4.60
N MET A 128 -8.57 4.44 4.72
CA MET A 128 -7.87 3.26 5.21
C MET A 128 -8.05 3.09 6.72
N LEU A 129 -8.12 4.19 7.47
CA LEU A 129 -8.40 4.17 8.91
C LEU A 129 -9.87 3.84 9.22
N ASN A 130 -10.79 4.30 8.40
CA ASN A 130 -12.22 4.03 8.55
C ASN A 130 -12.90 3.93 7.17
N PRO A 131 -13.04 2.74 6.59
CA PRO A 131 -13.66 2.57 5.28
C PRO A 131 -15.20 2.50 5.32
N VAL A 132 -15.86 2.89 6.40
CA VAL A 132 -17.31 2.76 6.55
C VAL A 132 -18.01 4.11 6.50
N TYR A 133 -18.92 4.27 5.55
CA TYR A 133 -19.76 5.45 5.35
C TYR A 133 -21.23 5.12 5.61
N ASN A 134 -21.81 5.67 6.66
CA ASN A 134 -23.24 5.45 7.00
C ASN A 134 -23.61 3.95 7.01
N GLY A 135 -22.79 3.11 7.62
CA GLY A 135 -22.99 1.67 7.71
C GLY A 135 -22.62 0.88 6.45
N THR A 136 -22.14 1.54 5.39
CA THR A 136 -21.71 0.88 4.15
C THR A 136 -20.19 0.94 4.02
N ALA A 137 -19.55 -0.23 3.98
CA ALA A 137 -18.13 -0.32 3.70
C ALA A 137 -17.83 -0.05 2.23
N ILE A 138 -16.85 0.81 1.95
CA ILE A 138 -16.37 1.12 0.61
C ILE A 138 -15.50 0.01 0.04
N ASP A 139 -15.20 0.06 -1.26
CA ASP A 139 -14.38 -0.95 -1.92
C ASP A 139 -12.93 -0.47 -2.06
N MET A 140 -12.00 -1.43 -1.99
CA MET A 140 -10.63 -1.31 -2.43
C MET A 140 -10.48 -1.92 -3.82
N PHE A 141 -9.44 -1.58 -4.54
CA PHE A 141 -9.17 -2.07 -5.89
C PHE A 141 -7.74 -2.55 -6.02
N MET A 142 -7.53 -3.60 -6.83
CA MET A 142 -6.21 -4.18 -7.07
C MET A 142 -6.00 -4.56 -8.53
N ALA A 143 -4.74 -4.65 -8.96
CA ALA A 143 -4.35 -5.18 -10.26
C ALA A 143 -2.98 -5.85 -10.19
N GLY A 144 -2.74 -6.86 -11.02
CA GLY A 144 -1.46 -7.56 -11.10
C GLY A 144 -1.61 -8.98 -11.61
N ASP A 145 -0.48 -9.62 -11.94
CA ASP A 145 -0.46 -10.95 -12.57
C ASP A 145 -0.44 -12.09 -11.55
N SER A 146 -0.10 -11.83 -10.30
CA SER A 146 0.06 -12.85 -9.26
C SER A 146 -1.22 -13.08 -8.47
N GLU A 147 -1.89 -14.21 -8.68
CA GLU A 147 -3.06 -14.63 -7.89
C GLU A 147 -2.73 -14.77 -6.39
N LYS A 148 -1.50 -15.25 -6.07
CA LYS A 148 -1.02 -15.30 -4.68
C LYS A 148 -1.01 -13.90 -4.04
N ALA A 149 -0.45 -12.92 -4.75
CA ALA A 149 -0.36 -11.55 -4.22
C ALA A 149 -1.73 -10.87 -4.12
N LYS A 150 -2.61 -11.10 -5.10
CA LYS A 150 -4.00 -10.62 -5.06
C LYS A 150 -4.77 -11.20 -3.87
N ALA A 151 -4.64 -12.50 -3.59
CA ALA A 151 -5.28 -13.13 -2.44
C ALA A 151 -4.82 -12.51 -1.12
N VAL A 152 -3.52 -12.25 -0.97
CA VAL A 152 -2.96 -11.58 0.21
C VAL A 152 -3.49 -10.15 0.34
N ALA A 153 -3.49 -9.37 -0.75
CA ALA A 153 -3.99 -7.99 -0.73
C ALA A 153 -5.50 -7.94 -0.41
N GLY A 154 -6.28 -8.87 -0.96
CA GLY A 154 -7.72 -9.00 -0.68
C GLY A 154 -8.00 -9.29 0.81
N GLN A 155 -7.25 -10.20 1.42
CA GLN A 155 -7.37 -10.48 2.85
C GLN A 155 -7.02 -9.25 3.69
N LEU A 156 -5.91 -8.58 3.38
CA LEU A 156 -5.48 -7.38 4.11
C LEU A 156 -6.43 -6.19 3.93
N ALA A 157 -7.13 -6.09 2.80
CA ALA A 157 -8.20 -5.11 2.61
C ALA A 157 -9.42 -5.43 3.48
N ALA A 158 -9.82 -6.70 3.54
CA ALA A 158 -10.90 -7.15 4.43
C ALA A 158 -10.56 -6.90 5.91
N ASP A 159 -9.32 -7.15 6.32
CA ASP A 159 -8.83 -6.92 7.68
C ASP A 159 -8.80 -5.42 8.06
N CYS A 160 -8.72 -4.51 7.07
CA CYS A 160 -8.93 -3.07 7.26
C CYS A 160 -10.41 -2.68 7.33
N GLY A 161 -11.35 -3.58 7.02
CA GLY A 161 -12.79 -3.32 7.02
C GLY A 161 -13.36 -2.84 5.68
N PHE A 162 -12.63 -2.93 4.57
CA PHE A 162 -13.18 -2.67 3.24
C PHE A 162 -14.25 -3.70 2.88
N GLY A 163 -15.29 -3.28 2.13
CA GLY A 163 -16.40 -4.15 1.74
C GLY A 163 -15.99 -5.22 0.74
N SER A 164 -15.20 -4.84 -0.25
CA SER A 164 -14.62 -5.73 -1.25
C SER A 164 -13.24 -5.23 -1.67
N CYS A 165 -12.37 -6.14 -2.13
CA CYS A 165 -11.17 -5.77 -2.88
C CYS A 165 -11.37 -6.25 -4.33
N ILE A 166 -11.69 -5.30 -5.21
CA ILE A 166 -12.12 -5.58 -6.58
C ILE A 166 -10.90 -5.73 -7.48
N ASP A 167 -10.82 -6.86 -8.18
CA ASP A 167 -9.77 -7.13 -9.15
C ASP A 167 -10.04 -6.36 -10.47
N PHE A 168 -9.12 -5.48 -10.82
CA PHE A 168 -9.14 -4.72 -12.08
C PHE A 168 -8.54 -5.51 -13.25
N GLY A 169 -7.87 -6.64 -13.00
CA GLY A 169 -7.22 -7.48 -13.98
C GLY A 169 -5.71 -7.59 -13.78
N GLN A 170 -5.00 -7.82 -14.86
CA GLN A 170 -3.57 -8.12 -14.87
C GLN A 170 -2.71 -6.82 -14.84
N SER A 171 -1.40 -6.98 -15.04
CA SER A 171 -0.42 -5.87 -15.04
C SER A 171 -0.75 -4.75 -16.03
N ASP A 172 -1.39 -5.07 -17.16
CA ASP A 172 -1.85 -4.10 -18.16
C ASP A 172 -2.93 -3.13 -17.62
N LYS A 173 -3.54 -3.42 -16.46
CA LYS A 173 -4.54 -2.55 -15.81
C LYS A 173 -3.96 -1.68 -14.67
N VAL A 174 -2.69 -1.84 -14.34
CA VAL A 174 -2.05 -1.05 -13.26
C VAL A 174 -2.09 0.45 -13.53
N GLU A 175 -1.79 0.88 -14.78
CA GLU A 175 -1.88 2.28 -15.16
C GLU A 175 -3.33 2.81 -15.10
N LEU A 176 -4.31 1.97 -15.43
CA LEU A 176 -5.73 2.32 -15.30
C LEU A 176 -6.13 2.51 -13.84
N LEU A 177 -5.61 1.66 -12.95
CA LEU A 177 -5.85 1.76 -11.52
C LEU A 177 -5.24 3.03 -10.92
N GLU A 178 -4.07 3.47 -11.39
CA GLU A 178 -3.50 4.78 -11.00
C GLU A 178 -4.33 5.96 -11.55
N LYS A 179 -4.99 5.81 -12.71
CA LYS A 179 -5.94 6.82 -13.21
C LYS A 179 -7.21 6.89 -12.35
N LEU A 180 -7.68 5.77 -11.78
CA LEU A 180 -8.76 5.78 -10.80
C LEU A 180 -8.35 6.54 -9.52
N ALA A 181 -7.10 6.36 -9.07
CA ALA A 181 -6.55 7.15 -7.97
C ALA A 181 -6.51 8.65 -8.30
N LEU A 182 -6.10 9.00 -9.52
CA LEU A 182 -6.10 10.39 -10.00
C LEU A 182 -7.53 10.97 -10.03
N SER A 183 -8.53 10.17 -10.39
CA SER A 183 -9.94 10.58 -10.37
C SER A 183 -10.41 10.90 -8.94
N TRP A 184 -10.02 10.09 -7.96
CA TRP A 184 -10.27 10.39 -6.56
C TRP A 184 -9.57 11.69 -6.11
N ILE A 185 -8.29 11.87 -6.45
CA ILE A 185 -7.51 13.08 -6.15
C ILE A 185 -8.18 14.31 -6.77
N ASN A 186 -8.63 14.21 -8.03
CA ASN A 186 -9.33 15.30 -8.70
C ASN A 186 -10.59 15.72 -7.94
N LEU A 187 -11.45 14.78 -7.57
CA LEU A 187 -12.68 15.09 -6.84
C LEU A 187 -12.37 15.60 -5.43
N ALA A 188 -11.57 14.88 -4.67
CA ALA A 188 -11.31 15.19 -3.27
C ALA A 188 -10.58 16.53 -3.07
N ILE A 189 -9.57 16.79 -3.90
CA ILE A 189 -8.63 17.90 -3.72
C ILE A 189 -8.90 19.03 -4.71
N MET A 190 -8.90 18.73 -6.03
CA MET A 190 -8.96 19.77 -7.05
C MET A 190 -10.36 20.38 -7.16
N GLN A 191 -11.42 19.57 -7.02
CA GLN A 191 -12.81 20.01 -7.04
C GLN A 191 -13.38 20.36 -5.65
N GLY A 192 -12.60 20.16 -4.58
CA GLY A 192 -12.96 20.58 -3.22
C GLY A 192 -14.06 19.78 -2.53
N TYR A 193 -14.33 18.54 -2.97
CA TYR A 193 -15.30 17.66 -2.27
C TYR A 193 -14.83 17.22 -0.88
N GLY A 194 -13.55 17.45 -0.56
CA GLY A 194 -12.94 16.97 0.69
C GLY A 194 -12.49 15.51 0.59
N ARG A 195 -11.79 15.06 1.62
CA ARG A 195 -11.13 13.75 1.60
C ARG A 195 -12.04 12.61 2.08
N ASP A 196 -13.22 12.95 2.63
CA ASP A 196 -14.25 11.99 3.08
C ASP A 196 -15.15 11.58 1.91
N ILE A 197 -14.57 11.13 0.82
CA ILE A 197 -15.23 10.54 -0.34
C ILE A 197 -14.54 9.25 -0.76
N ALA A 198 -15.30 8.34 -1.37
CA ALA A 198 -14.75 7.07 -1.84
C ALA A 198 -15.54 6.51 -3.03
N PHE A 199 -14.95 5.51 -3.70
CA PHE A 199 -15.61 4.76 -4.76
C PHE A 199 -16.17 3.45 -4.22
N LYS A 200 -17.34 3.06 -4.74
CA LYS A 200 -17.96 1.77 -4.48
C LYS A 200 -18.62 1.24 -5.75
N VAL A 201 -18.43 -0.05 -6.02
CA VAL A 201 -19.11 -0.74 -7.11
C VAL A 201 -20.46 -1.24 -6.61
N ILE A 202 -21.52 -0.81 -7.26
CA ILE A 202 -22.89 -1.25 -6.97
C ILE A 202 -23.34 -2.13 -8.13
N ARG A 203 -23.90 -3.31 -7.80
CA ARG A 203 -24.46 -4.25 -8.78
C ARG A 203 -25.97 -4.32 -8.61
N ARG A 204 -26.68 -4.53 -9.73
CA ARG A 204 -28.11 -4.85 -9.74
C ARG A 204 -28.33 -6.34 -9.59
#